data_ecdd8ab3ad99dd4999b702bb943be4fa
#
_entry.id   ecdd8ab3ad99dd4999b702bb943be4fa
#
_cell.length_a   1.000
_cell.length_b   1.000
_cell.length_c   1.000
_cell.angle_alpha   90.00
_cell.angle_beta   90.00
_cell.angle_gamma   90.00
#
_symmetry.space_group_name_H-M   'P 1'
#
loop_
_entity.id
_entity.type
_entity.pdbx_description
1 polymer ?
#
loop_
_entity_poly.entity_id
_entity_poly.type
_entity_poly.pdbx_seq_one_letter_code
_entity_poly.pdbx_strand_id
1 'polypeptide(L)'
;LVRFDLTMNGPLGLNALGGTVTASNLRIVDPALNIALSGGTARATLASGTARIDATTSVEGGGTLSAAGTIGMTAPFAADLQVSAREARLQDPQLYTTSLTGSVAITGPLTGGARIAGTMNLGQTDVRVPSSFGGTFTIPTIRHIAEPAAVRATRVRADLIQTQSGSSGGGSGIFTLDVTINAPSRIFIRGRGLDAELGGAIHIGGTTANIVPSGQFELIRGRLDFLDRRFDLTSGSFFLQGDFDAFINLTAQTNTNQGLTAICLLYTSP
;
A
#
# COMPACT_ATOMS: atom_id res chain seq x y z
N LEU A 1 -9.93 -25.71 3.48
CA LEU A 1 -9.66 -27.09 3.06
C LEU A 1 -8.75 -27.08 1.85
N VAL A 2 -7.64 -27.84 1.89
CA VAL A 2 -6.74 -28.00 0.74
C VAL A 2 -6.85 -29.45 0.26
N ARG A 3 -6.97 -29.62 -1.04
CA ARG A 3 -6.96 -30.93 -1.72
C ARG A 3 -5.90 -30.89 -2.81
N PHE A 4 -5.19 -31.96 -2.99
CA PHE A 4 -4.20 -32.12 -4.05
C PHE A 4 -4.33 -33.50 -4.68
N ASP A 5 -4.24 -33.51 -6.00
CA ASP A 5 -4.14 -34.71 -6.81
C ASP A 5 -2.92 -34.51 -7.71
N LEU A 6 -1.80 -35.10 -7.30
CA LEU A 6 -0.50 -34.86 -7.91
C LEU A 6 0.10 -36.17 -8.38
N THR A 7 0.66 -36.13 -9.55
CA THR A 7 1.46 -37.20 -10.17
C THR A 7 2.87 -36.70 -10.45
N MET A 8 3.83 -37.60 -10.40
CA MET A 8 5.21 -37.28 -10.73
C MET A 8 5.63 -38.12 -11.91
N ASN A 9 6.10 -37.47 -12.99
CA ASN A 9 6.59 -38.11 -14.19
C ASN A 9 7.99 -37.60 -14.51
N GLY A 10 9.04 -38.38 -14.19
CA GLY A 10 10.42 -38.04 -14.46
C GLY A 10 11.31 -37.93 -13.24
N PRO A 11 12.51 -37.36 -13.36
CA PRO A 11 13.43 -37.19 -12.23
C PRO A 11 12.88 -36.29 -11.15
N LEU A 12 13.28 -36.51 -9.90
CA LEU A 12 12.84 -35.74 -8.75
C LEU A 12 13.07 -34.24 -8.94
N GLY A 13 11.99 -33.49 -9.11
CA GLY A 13 12.00 -32.05 -9.31
C GLY A 13 10.60 -31.46 -9.42
N LEU A 14 10.45 -30.18 -9.13
CA LEU A 14 9.15 -29.51 -9.24
C LEU A 14 8.58 -29.55 -10.66
N ASN A 15 9.43 -29.54 -11.67
CA ASN A 15 9.06 -29.62 -13.08
C ASN A 15 8.49 -31.00 -13.52
N ALA A 16 8.74 -32.04 -12.71
CA ALA A 16 8.19 -33.38 -12.96
C ALA A 16 6.78 -33.56 -12.35
N LEU A 17 6.30 -32.58 -11.59
CA LEU A 17 4.97 -32.63 -10.97
C LEU A 17 3.91 -32.24 -12.01
N GLY A 18 2.86 -33.05 -12.06
CA GLY A 18 1.63 -32.77 -12.79
C GLY A 18 0.42 -32.97 -11.88
N GLY A 19 -0.71 -32.37 -12.27
CA GLY A 19 -1.95 -32.53 -11.52
C GLY A 19 -2.58 -31.23 -11.04
N THR A 20 -3.39 -31.29 -10.00
CA THR A 20 -4.12 -30.12 -9.50
C THR A 20 -4.03 -29.99 -7.99
N VAL A 21 -3.89 -28.74 -7.54
CA VAL A 21 -4.02 -28.35 -6.15
C VAL A 21 -5.22 -27.41 -6.04
N THR A 22 -6.14 -27.67 -5.15
CA THR A 22 -7.29 -26.80 -4.90
C THR A 22 -7.35 -26.43 -3.42
N ALA A 23 -7.59 -25.18 -3.15
CA ALA A 23 -7.84 -24.69 -1.79
C ALA A 23 -9.18 -23.96 -1.77
N SER A 24 -9.95 -24.19 -0.72
CA SER A 24 -11.25 -23.55 -0.53
C SER A 24 -11.40 -23.05 0.89
N ASN A 25 -12.23 -22.03 1.02
CA ASN A 25 -12.51 -21.36 2.29
C ASN A 25 -11.24 -20.86 2.98
N LEU A 26 -10.36 -20.24 2.18
CA LEU A 26 -9.15 -19.60 2.69
C LEU A 26 -9.54 -18.32 3.43
N ARG A 27 -8.87 -18.10 4.56
CA ARG A 27 -8.93 -16.85 5.30
C ARG A 27 -7.49 -16.35 5.50
N ILE A 28 -7.26 -15.11 5.14
CA ILE A 28 -5.97 -14.43 5.31
C ILE A 28 -6.24 -13.12 6.04
N VAL A 29 -5.46 -12.84 7.07
CA VAL A 29 -5.56 -11.57 7.80
C VAL A 29 -4.18 -10.94 7.79
N ASP A 30 -4.11 -9.71 7.33
CA ASP A 30 -2.93 -8.87 7.43
C ASP A 30 -3.20 -7.74 8.44
N PRO A 31 -2.66 -7.83 9.67
CA PRO A 31 -2.87 -6.81 10.69
C PRO A 31 -2.20 -5.47 10.35
N ALA A 32 -1.11 -5.48 9.58
CA ALA A 32 -0.36 -4.27 9.23
C ALA A 32 -1.15 -3.38 8.26
N LEU A 33 -1.86 -4.01 7.32
CA LEU A 33 -2.72 -3.31 6.36
C LEU A 33 -4.18 -3.24 6.81
N ASN A 34 -4.52 -3.85 7.95
CA ASN A 34 -5.89 -4.00 8.44
C ASN A 34 -6.85 -4.62 7.40
N ILE A 35 -6.35 -5.60 6.66
CA ILE A 35 -7.09 -6.31 5.62
C ILE A 35 -7.38 -7.73 6.08
N ALA A 36 -8.63 -8.14 5.97
CA ALA A 36 -9.04 -9.52 6.14
C ALA A 36 -9.72 -10.02 4.86
N LEU A 37 -9.22 -11.14 4.36
CA LEU A 37 -9.73 -11.84 3.20
C LEU A 37 -10.43 -13.11 3.66
N SER A 38 -11.61 -13.39 3.11
CA SER A 38 -12.42 -14.53 3.49
C SER A 38 -13.06 -15.23 2.30
N GLY A 39 -13.46 -16.48 2.49
CA GLY A 39 -14.10 -17.27 1.44
C GLY A 39 -13.20 -17.56 0.24
N GLY A 40 -11.88 -17.45 0.41
CA GLY A 40 -10.93 -17.60 -0.68
C GLY A 40 -10.96 -18.99 -1.31
N THR A 41 -10.91 -19.04 -2.64
CA THR A 41 -10.71 -20.24 -3.43
C THR A 41 -9.47 -20.08 -4.29
N ALA A 42 -8.67 -21.11 -4.39
CA ALA A 42 -7.51 -21.13 -5.26
C ALA A 42 -7.38 -22.48 -5.95
N ARG A 43 -7.02 -22.46 -7.20
CA ARG A 43 -6.69 -23.63 -8.01
C ARG A 43 -5.35 -23.44 -8.67
N ALA A 44 -4.47 -24.40 -8.54
CA ALA A 44 -3.24 -24.49 -9.28
C ALA A 44 -3.26 -25.78 -10.12
N THR A 45 -3.05 -25.65 -11.42
CA THR A 45 -2.88 -26.76 -12.34
C THR A 45 -1.42 -26.83 -12.77
N LEU A 46 -0.82 -27.99 -12.52
CA LEU A 46 0.60 -28.24 -12.73
C LEU A 46 0.76 -29.12 -13.99
N ALA A 47 1.43 -28.61 -15.00
CA ALA A 47 1.70 -29.34 -16.22
C ALA A 47 2.96 -28.81 -16.91
N SER A 48 3.75 -29.70 -17.47
CA SER A 48 4.90 -29.35 -18.33
C SER A 48 5.85 -28.31 -17.72
N GLY A 49 6.13 -28.42 -16.42
CA GLY A 49 7.01 -27.51 -15.72
C GLY A 49 6.44 -26.10 -15.45
N THR A 50 5.13 -25.94 -15.60
CA THR A 50 4.41 -24.69 -15.38
C THR A 50 3.23 -24.91 -14.42
N ALA A 51 3.03 -24.02 -13.49
CA ALA A 51 1.86 -23.94 -12.63
C ALA A 51 0.94 -22.81 -13.13
N ARG A 52 -0.27 -23.16 -13.58
CA ARG A 52 -1.33 -22.21 -13.85
C ARG A 52 -2.14 -21.98 -12.58
N ILE A 53 -2.28 -20.73 -12.19
CA ILE A 53 -2.93 -20.33 -10.94
C ILE A 53 -4.19 -19.53 -11.28
N ASP A 54 -5.28 -19.85 -10.60
CA ASP A 54 -6.53 -19.11 -10.61
C ASP A 54 -7.01 -19.01 -9.13
N ALA A 55 -7.13 -17.81 -8.61
CA ALA A 55 -7.55 -17.58 -7.23
C ALA A 55 -8.52 -16.40 -7.14
N THR A 56 -9.47 -16.51 -6.23
CA THR A 56 -10.43 -15.44 -5.95
C THR A 56 -10.76 -15.44 -4.47
N THR A 57 -10.91 -14.24 -3.90
CA THR A 57 -11.27 -14.07 -2.49
C THR A 57 -12.09 -12.81 -2.30
N SER A 58 -12.90 -12.77 -1.26
CA SER A 58 -13.66 -11.59 -0.85
C SER A 58 -12.88 -10.81 0.22
N VAL A 59 -12.95 -9.49 0.16
CA VAL A 59 -12.45 -8.60 1.22
C VAL A 59 -13.54 -8.44 2.27
N GLU A 60 -13.25 -8.60 3.56
CA GLU A 60 -14.27 -8.53 4.62
C GLU A 60 -14.98 -7.16 4.66
N GLY A 61 -14.33 -6.08 4.23
CA GLY A 61 -14.95 -4.75 4.08
C GLY A 61 -15.85 -4.59 2.84
N GLY A 62 -15.83 -5.55 1.92
CA GLY A 62 -16.54 -5.54 0.63
C GLY A 62 -15.58 -5.58 -0.55
N GLY A 63 -16.08 -6.05 -1.70
CA GLY A 63 -15.31 -6.23 -2.91
C GLY A 63 -14.58 -7.56 -3.00
N THR A 64 -13.87 -7.75 -4.12
CA THR A 64 -13.17 -9.00 -4.43
C THR A 64 -11.77 -8.76 -4.95
N LEU A 65 -10.88 -9.69 -4.65
CA LEU A 65 -9.56 -9.81 -5.24
C LEU A 65 -9.47 -11.09 -6.05
N SER A 66 -8.82 -11.05 -7.19
CA SER A 66 -8.53 -12.22 -8.01
C SER A 66 -7.09 -12.19 -8.48
N ALA A 67 -6.49 -13.37 -8.63
CA ALA A 67 -5.17 -13.54 -9.19
C ALA A 67 -5.23 -14.70 -10.20
N ALA A 68 -4.72 -14.47 -11.39
CA ALA A 68 -4.66 -15.49 -12.44
C ALA A 68 -3.36 -15.38 -13.23
N GLY A 69 -2.87 -16.51 -13.75
CA GLY A 69 -1.67 -16.53 -14.58
C GLY A 69 -0.85 -17.79 -14.43
N THR A 70 0.44 -17.68 -14.72
CA THR A 70 1.36 -18.81 -14.72
C THR A 70 2.65 -18.53 -13.98
N ILE A 71 3.21 -19.59 -13.39
CA ILE A 71 4.53 -19.56 -12.76
C ILE A 71 5.33 -20.77 -13.28
N GLY A 72 6.53 -20.53 -13.76
CA GLY A 72 7.48 -21.60 -14.10
C GLY A 72 7.92 -22.35 -12.83
N MET A 73 7.95 -23.67 -12.90
CA MET A 73 8.28 -24.53 -11.75
C MET A 73 9.78 -24.79 -11.61
N THR A 74 10.60 -24.15 -12.40
CA THR A 74 12.07 -24.17 -12.30
C THR A 74 12.60 -22.78 -12.00
N ALA A 75 13.64 -22.68 -11.20
CA ALA A 75 14.31 -21.40 -10.95
C ALA A 75 14.73 -20.77 -12.30
N PRO A 76 14.54 -19.46 -12.48
CA PRO A 76 14.22 -18.44 -11.47
C PRO A 76 12.71 -18.23 -11.20
N PHE A 77 11.85 -19.21 -11.46
CA PHE A 77 10.39 -19.17 -11.27
C PHE A 77 9.75 -17.98 -12.00
N ALA A 78 9.91 -17.97 -13.31
CA ALA A 78 9.35 -16.91 -14.15
C ALA A 78 7.83 -16.86 -13.99
N ALA A 79 7.33 -15.71 -13.58
CA ALA A 79 5.91 -15.46 -13.38
C ALA A 79 5.33 -14.55 -14.45
N ASP A 80 4.07 -14.82 -14.79
CA ASP A 80 3.20 -13.95 -15.55
C ASP A 80 1.81 -14.02 -14.87
N LEU A 81 1.62 -13.17 -13.89
CA LEU A 81 0.43 -13.13 -13.05
C LEU A 81 -0.28 -11.80 -13.18
N GLN A 82 -1.58 -11.83 -13.22
CA GLN A 82 -2.43 -10.66 -13.13
C GLN A 82 -3.24 -10.71 -11.83
N VAL A 83 -3.10 -9.68 -11.01
CA VAL A 83 -3.88 -9.48 -9.80
C VAL A 83 -4.86 -8.35 -10.05
N SER A 84 -6.14 -8.59 -9.79
CA SER A 84 -7.20 -7.61 -10.02
C SER A 84 -8.00 -7.40 -8.74
N ALA A 85 -8.38 -6.16 -8.50
CA ALA A 85 -9.28 -5.74 -7.43
C ALA A 85 -10.56 -5.17 -8.03
N ARG A 86 -11.71 -5.54 -7.47
CA ARG A 86 -13.02 -4.97 -7.83
C ARG A 86 -13.69 -4.47 -6.56
N GLU A 87 -13.77 -3.14 -6.45
CA GLU A 87 -14.37 -2.44 -5.32
C GLU A 87 -13.85 -2.95 -3.95
N ALA A 88 -12.58 -3.38 -3.90
CA ALA A 88 -11.96 -3.87 -2.69
C ALA A 88 -11.90 -2.73 -1.66
N ARG A 89 -12.68 -2.85 -0.59
CA ARG A 89 -12.76 -1.82 0.43
C ARG A 89 -11.62 -1.97 1.41
N LEU A 90 -10.85 -0.91 1.54
CA LEU A 90 -9.77 -0.77 2.50
C LEU A 90 -10.19 0.27 3.54
N GLN A 91 -9.97 -0.04 4.81
CA GLN A 91 -10.32 0.89 5.88
C GLN A 91 -9.35 0.81 7.05
N ASP A 92 -8.96 1.97 7.51
CA ASP A 92 -8.43 2.17 8.84
C ASP A 92 -9.46 2.99 9.64
N PRO A 93 -9.98 2.48 10.76
CA PRO A 93 -11.06 3.15 11.51
C PRO A 93 -10.72 4.58 11.95
N GLN A 94 -9.43 4.90 12.08
CA GLN A 94 -8.96 6.19 12.58
C GLN A 94 -8.51 7.14 11.47
N LEU A 95 -8.02 6.60 10.35
CA LEU A 95 -7.34 7.38 9.33
C LEU A 95 -8.13 7.49 8.03
N TYR A 96 -8.59 6.36 7.45
CA TYR A 96 -9.21 6.42 6.14
C TYR A 96 -10.18 5.27 5.85
N THR A 97 -11.05 5.53 4.88
CA THR A 97 -11.85 4.50 4.21
C THR A 97 -11.79 4.76 2.71
N THR A 98 -11.51 3.73 1.91
CA THR A 98 -11.45 3.83 0.45
C THR A 98 -11.94 2.55 -0.22
N SER A 99 -12.20 2.59 -1.51
CA SER A 99 -12.38 1.40 -2.35
C SER A 99 -11.37 1.41 -3.48
N LEU A 100 -10.88 0.25 -3.85
CA LEU A 100 -9.84 0.06 -4.84
C LEU A 100 -10.35 -0.80 -5.99
N THR A 101 -10.16 -0.35 -7.22
CA THR A 101 -10.51 -1.08 -8.44
C THR A 101 -9.38 -0.95 -9.46
N GLY A 102 -8.98 -2.04 -10.06
CA GLY A 102 -7.91 -2.03 -11.06
C GLY A 102 -7.17 -3.35 -11.13
N SER A 103 -6.05 -3.35 -11.80
CA SER A 103 -5.21 -4.54 -11.90
C SER A 103 -3.73 -4.19 -11.98
N VAL A 104 -2.91 -5.11 -11.49
CA VAL A 104 -1.46 -5.09 -11.61
C VAL A 104 -0.98 -6.43 -12.18
N ALA A 105 0.01 -6.38 -13.04
CA ALA A 105 0.71 -7.54 -13.57
C ALA A 105 2.02 -7.74 -12.80
N ILE A 106 2.33 -8.98 -12.48
CA ILE A 106 3.61 -9.41 -11.90
C ILE A 106 4.31 -10.26 -12.93
N THR A 107 5.36 -9.73 -13.55
CA THR A 107 6.06 -10.40 -14.64
C THR A 107 7.55 -10.54 -14.36
N GLY A 108 8.12 -11.70 -14.73
CA GLY A 108 9.56 -11.96 -14.58
C GLY A 108 9.90 -12.91 -13.43
N PRO A 109 11.18 -13.00 -13.05
CA PRO A 109 11.68 -13.99 -12.10
C PRO A 109 11.31 -13.66 -10.66
N LEU A 110 10.60 -14.57 -9.98
CA LEU A 110 10.19 -14.39 -8.56
C LEU A 110 11.36 -14.48 -7.57
N THR A 111 12.50 -15.00 -7.99
CA THR A 111 13.72 -15.02 -7.17
C THR A 111 14.39 -13.65 -7.06
N GLY A 112 14.00 -12.69 -7.87
CA GLY A 112 14.47 -11.31 -7.87
C GLY A 112 14.41 -10.72 -9.27
N GLY A 113 14.03 -9.43 -9.38
CA GLY A 113 13.93 -8.70 -10.63
C GLY A 113 12.58 -8.82 -11.34
N ALA A 114 11.56 -9.44 -10.75
CA ALA A 114 10.20 -9.34 -11.28
C ALA A 114 9.72 -7.89 -11.23
N ARG A 115 8.83 -7.53 -12.17
CA ARG A 115 8.19 -6.22 -12.24
C ARG A 115 6.73 -6.34 -11.84
N ILE A 116 6.30 -5.41 -11.00
CA ILE A 116 4.91 -5.20 -10.64
C ILE A 116 4.46 -3.91 -11.30
N ALA A 117 3.58 -3.99 -12.28
CA ALA A 117 3.14 -2.83 -13.06
C ALA A 117 1.63 -2.86 -13.27
N GLY A 118 1.02 -1.68 -13.27
CA GLY A 118 -0.42 -1.58 -13.54
C GLY A 118 -1.04 -0.29 -13.07
N THR A 119 -2.38 -0.28 -13.08
CA THR A 119 -3.15 0.90 -12.68
C THR A 119 -4.25 0.50 -11.71
N MET A 120 -4.31 1.24 -10.62
CA MET A 120 -5.35 1.13 -9.60
C MET A 120 -6.13 2.45 -9.52
N ASN A 121 -7.43 2.37 -9.41
CA ASN A 121 -8.30 3.52 -9.26
C ASN A 121 -8.90 3.51 -7.86
N LEU A 122 -8.75 4.61 -7.14
CA LEU A 122 -9.44 4.83 -5.88
C LEU A 122 -10.88 5.27 -6.17
N GLY A 123 -11.82 4.67 -5.48
CA GLY A 123 -13.18 5.17 -5.42
C GLY A 123 -13.29 6.33 -4.42
N GLN A 124 -14.47 6.49 -3.83
CA GLN A 124 -14.62 7.49 -2.78
C GLN A 124 -13.67 7.16 -1.62
N THR A 125 -12.89 8.15 -1.25
CA THR A 125 -11.88 8.05 -0.19
C THR A 125 -12.16 9.12 0.85
N ASP A 126 -12.43 8.70 2.08
CA ASP A 126 -12.63 9.59 3.21
C ASP A 126 -11.41 9.49 4.13
N VAL A 127 -10.63 10.56 4.21
CA VAL A 127 -9.45 10.68 5.07
C VAL A 127 -9.81 11.55 6.27
N ARG A 128 -9.52 11.08 7.46
CA ARG A 128 -9.74 11.79 8.71
C ARG A 128 -8.44 12.37 9.26
N VAL A 129 -8.43 13.66 9.49
CA VAL A 129 -7.34 14.30 10.23
C VAL A 129 -7.58 14.06 11.72
N PRO A 130 -6.74 13.28 12.42
CA PRO A 130 -6.97 12.96 13.82
C PRO A 130 -6.92 14.23 14.68
N SER A 131 -7.78 14.28 15.72
CA SER A 131 -7.87 15.41 16.65
C SER A 131 -6.64 15.55 17.55
N SER A 132 -5.99 14.44 17.82
CA SER A 132 -4.67 14.40 18.44
C SER A 132 -3.74 13.63 17.48
N PHE A 133 -2.64 14.26 17.11
CA PHE A 133 -1.48 13.44 16.77
C PHE A 133 -1.11 12.78 18.09
N GLY A 134 -1.55 11.53 18.28
CA GLY A 134 -1.14 10.73 19.41
C GLY A 134 0.36 10.87 19.46
N GLY A 135 0.85 11.55 20.48
CA GLY A 135 2.28 11.72 20.64
C GLY A 135 2.92 10.39 20.98
N THR A 136 3.06 9.54 20.00
CA THR A 136 4.25 8.73 19.90
C THR A 136 5.34 9.74 19.62
N PHE A 137 5.86 10.35 20.70
CA PHE A 137 7.18 10.91 20.63
C PHE A 137 8.03 9.74 20.12
N THR A 138 8.40 9.77 18.86
CA THR A 138 9.46 8.92 18.36
C THR A 138 10.62 9.24 19.26
N ILE A 139 10.96 8.30 20.16
CA ILE A 139 12.11 8.48 21.03
C ILE A 139 13.25 8.71 20.05
N PRO A 140 13.90 9.90 20.06
CA PRO A 140 14.93 10.19 19.09
C PRO A 140 15.95 9.06 19.15
N THR A 141 16.37 8.57 18.00
CA THR A 141 17.35 7.49 17.92
C THR A 141 18.66 7.98 18.54
N ILE A 142 18.84 7.72 19.82
CA ILE A 142 20.03 8.14 20.56
C ILE A 142 21.19 7.27 20.07
N ARG A 143 22.16 7.89 19.41
CA ARG A 143 23.40 7.23 19.06
C ARG A 143 24.25 7.08 20.32
N HIS A 144 24.30 5.89 20.88
CA HIS A 144 25.15 5.59 22.02
C HIS A 144 26.61 5.49 21.56
N ILE A 145 27.48 6.32 22.14
CA ILE A 145 28.93 6.26 21.93
C ILE A 145 29.52 5.49 23.10
N ALA A 146 30.30 4.43 22.82
CA ALA A 146 30.94 3.56 23.81
C ALA A 146 29.96 2.86 24.79
N GLU A 147 28.90 2.28 24.27
CA GLU A 147 27.89 1.58 25.07
C GLU A 147 28.49 0.34 25.77
N PRO A 148 28.32 0.20 27.10
CA PRO A 148 28.75 -1.02 27.84
C PRO A 148 27.97 -2.25 27.35
N ALA A 149 28.62 -3.42 27.29
CA ALA A 149 28.01 -4.65 26.76
C ALA A 149 26.71 -5.05 27.49
N ALA A 150 26.62 -4.81 28.80
CA ALA A 150 25.42 -5.08 29.59
C ALA A 150 24.21 -4.22 29.17
N VAL A 151 24.44 -2.94 28.87
CA VAL A 151 23.40 -2.01 28.40
C VAL A 151 22.93 -2.43 26.99
N ARG A 152 23.86 -2.78 26.11
CA ARG A 152 23.57 -3.30 24.79
C ARG A 152 22.71 -4.57 24.84
N ALA A 153 23.07 -5.51 25.73
CA ALA A 153 22.31 -6.74 25.92
C ALA A 153 20.86 -6.49 26.39
N THR A 154 20.67 -5.50 27.24
CA THR A 154 19.33 -5.09 27.72
C THR A 154 18.52 -4.46 26.60
N ARG A 155 19.13 -3.61 25.78
CA ARG A 155 18.47 -2.98 24.62
C ARG A 155 18.08 -3.98 23.54
N VAL A 156 18.93 -5.01 23.31
CA VAL A 156 18.61 -6.12 22.40
C VAL A 156 17.40 -6.91 22.92
N ARG A 157 17.35 -7.21 24.24
CA ARG A 157 16.19 -7.90 24.82
C ARG A 157 14.90 -7.08 24.79
N ALA A 158 15.01 -5.76 24.83
CA ALA A 158 13.89 -4.84 24.76
C ALA A 158 13.48 -4.49 23.31
N ASP A 159 14.07 -5.17 22.31
CA ASP A 159 13.86 -4.94 20.87
C ASP A 159 14.11 -3.48 20.41
N LEU A 160 14.94 -2.76 21.17
CA LEU A 160 15.31 -1.37 20.90
C LEU A 160 16.54 -1.25 19.97
N ILE A 161 17.19 -2.34 19.67
CA ILE A 161 18.27 -2.44 18.67
C ILE A 161 17.88 -3.56 17.73
N GLN A 162 17.59 -3.22 16.48
CA GLN A 162 17.61 -4.21 15.42
C GLN A 162 19.04 -4.69 15.28
N THR A 163 19.34 -5.84 15.85
CA THR A 163 20.52 -6.59 15.42
C THR A 163 20.29 -6.88 13.95
N GLN A 164 21.14 -6.38 13.09
CA GLN A 164 21.29 -6.92 11.75
C GLN A 164 21.73 -8.38 11.91
N SER A 165 20.78 -9.23 12.27
CA SER A 165 20.89 -10.66 12.02
C SER A 165 20.91 -10.73 10.51
N GLY A 166 22.08 -11.00 9.95
CA GLY A 166 22.20 -11.26 8.54
C GLY A 166 21.10 -12.25 8.18
N SER A 167 20.13 -11.84 7.39
CA SER A 167 19.13 -12.72 6.85
C SER A 167 19.79 -13.65 5.86
N SER A 168 20.39 -14.69 6.40
CA SER A 168 20.69 -15.91 5.66
C SER A 168 19.42 -16.74 5.67
N GLY A 169 18.57 -16.57 4.66
CA GLY A 169 17.42 -17.43 4.53
C GLY A 169 16.32 -16.84 3.67
N GLY A 170 16.35 -17.16 2.37
CA GLY A 170 15.29 -16.88 1.41
C GLY A 170 15.38 -15.44 0.89
N GLY A 171 16.04 -15.27 -0.24
CA GLY A 171 16.06 -14.00 -0.96
C GLY A 171 14.63 -13.58 -1.27
N SER A 172 14.09 -12.67 -0.48
CA SER A 172 12.95 -11.87 -0.87
C SER A 172 13.41 -11.12 -2.12
N GLY A 173 13.00 -11.58 -3.30
CA GLY A 173 13.38 -10.96 -4.54
C GLY A 173 13.00 -9.49 -4.49
N ILE A 174 13.94 -8.60 -4.81
CA ILE A 174 13.65 -7.20 -4.99
C ILE A 174 12.88 -7.07 -6.30
N PHE A 175 11.65 -6.60 -6.25
CA PHE A 175 10.80 -6.38 -7.41
C PHE A 175 10.79 -4.91 -7.80
N THR A 176 10.76 -4.63 -9.09
CA THR A 176 10.59 -3.27 -9.62
C THR A 176 9.11 -2.89 -9.56
N LEU A 177 8.83 -1.68 -9.12
CA LEU A 177 7.48 -1.12 -9.02
C LEU A 177 7.24 -0.10 -10.13
N ASP A 178 6.06 -0.19 -10.74
CA ASP A 178 5.57 0.72 -11.76
C ASP A 178 4.03 0.73 -11.70
N VAL A 179 3.50 1.28 -10.61
CA VAL A 179 2.06 1.26 -10.34
C VAL A 179 1.53 2.68 -10.28
N THR A 180 0.52 2.97 -11.09
CA THR A 180 -0.20 4.24 -11.03
C THR A 180 -1.47 4.09 -10.22
N ILE A 181 -1.69 5.00 -9.26
CA ILE A 181 -2.88 5.09 -8.45
C ILE A 181 -3.62 6.37 -8.85
N ASN A 182 -4.78 6.23 -9.47
CA ASN A 182 -5.62 7.33 -9.91
C ASN A 182 -6.76 7.58 -8.93
N ALA A 183 -6.97 8.85 -8.63
CA ALA A 183 -8.14 9.32 -7.89
C ALA A 183 -8.55 10.69 -8.44
N PRO A 184 -9.20 10.76 -9.61
CA PRO A 184 -9.47 12.02 -10.31
C PRO A 184 -10.37 12.96 -9.52
N SER A 185 -11.09 12.46 -8.54
CA SER A 185 -11.96 13.20 -7.62
C SER A 185 -12.32 12.34 -6.42
N ARG A 186 -13.09 12.90 -5.47
CA ARG A 186 -13.69 12.21 -4.30
C ARG A 186 -12.67 11.73 -3.25
N ILE A 187 -11.53 12.39 -3.14
CA ILE A 187 -10.69 12.27 -1.95
C ILE A 187 -11.12 13.37 -0.99
N PHE A 188 -11.87 13.00 0.05
CA PHE A 188 -12.35 13.93 1.07
C PHE A 188 -11.42 13.89 2.28
N ILE A 189 -10.86 15.04 2.62
CA ILE A 189 -10.03 15.19 3.82
C ILE A 189 -10.82 16.02 4.82
N ARG A 190 -11.14 15.43 5.99
CA ARG A 190 -11.96 16.05 7.03
C ARG A 190 -11.32 15.96 8.39
N GLY A 191 -11.40 17.05 9.14
CA GLY A 191 -10.99 17.13 10.54
C GLY A 191 -10.29 18.44 10.86
N ARG A 192 -10.27 18.83 12.12
CA ARG A 192 -9.67 20.07 12.62
C ARG A 192 -10.14 21.34 11.90
N GLY A 193 -11.40 21.38 11.52
CA GLY A 193 -11.97 22.48 10.75
C GLY A 193 -11.74 22.38 9.24
N LEU A 194 -10.90 21.48 8.76
CA LEU A 194 -10.69 21.24 7.32
C LEU A 194 -11.78 20.33 6.76
N ASP A 195 -12.34 20.71 5.61
CA ASP A 195 -13.23 19.91 4.78
C ASP A 195 -12.88 20.21 3.33
N ALA A 196 -12.12 19.32 2.71
CA ALA A 196 -11.56 19.50 1.39
C ALA A 196 -11.77 18.28 0.52
N GLU A 197 -12.02 18.50 -0.77
CA GLU A 197 -12.05 17.48 -1.82
C GLU A 197 -10.85 17.65 -2.72
N LEU A 198 -10.09 16.57 -2.89
CA LEU A 198 -8.93 16.51 -3.76
C LEU A 198 -9.15 15.52 -4.90
N GLY A 199 -8.39 15.69 -5.97
CA GLY A 199 -8.28 14.74 -7.07
C GLY A 199 -6.91 14.79 -7.71
N GLY A 200 -6.46 13.65 -8.25
CA GLY A 200 -5.16 13.56 -8.87
C GLY A 200 -4.70 12.13 -9.11
N ALA A 201 -3.41 11.96 -9.24
CA ALA A 201 -2.79 10.65 -9.38
C ALA A 201 -1.39 10.65 -8.77
N ILE A 202 -1.00 9.48 -8.28
CA ILE A 202 0.37 9.21 -7.85
C ILE A 202 0.91 7.98 -8.58
N HIS A 203 2.19 8.00 -8.84
CA HIS A 203 2.95 6.89 -9.40
C HIS A 203 3.87 6.33 -8.33
N ILE A 204 3.83 5.03 -8.14
CA ILE A 204 4.67 4.28 -7.23
C ILE A 204 5.75 3.58 -8.07
N GLY A 205 6.93 4.15 -8.06
CA GLY A 205 8.10 3.63 -8.75
C GLY A 205 9.12 3.02 -7.78
N GLY A 206 10.33 2.78 -8.30
CA GLY A 206 11.44 2.23 -7.52
C GLY A 206 11.37 0.71 -7.38
N THR A 207 11.63 0.21 -6.18
CA THR A 207 11.63 -1.22 -5.88
C THR A 207 10.89 -1.50 -4.58
N THR A 208 10.57 -2.77 -4.33
CA THR A 208 9.96 -3.19 -3.04
C THR A 208 10.85 -2.92 -1.83
N ALA A 209 12.16 -2.77 -2.03
CA ALA A 209 13.10 -2.39 -0.99
C ALA A 209 13.26 -0.86 -0.84
N ASN A 210 12.99 -0.10 -1.89
CA ASN A 210 13.08 1.36 -1.90
C ASN A 210 11.96 1.91 -2.79
N ILE A 211 10.84 2.25 -2.18
CA ILE A 211 9.65 2.78 -2.86
C ILE A 211 9.87 4.27 -3.13
N VAL A 212 9.62 4.68 -4.36
CA VAL A 212 9.78 6.06 -4.84
C VAL A 212 8.42 6.57 -5.34
N PRO A 213 7.60 7.19 -4.46
CA PRO A 213 6.34 7.78 -4.86
C PRO A 213 6.58 9.12 -5.57
N SER A 214 5.77 9.41 -6.58
CA SER A 214 5.76 10.69 -7.28
C SER A 214 4.35 11.01 -7.78
N GLY A 215 4.05 12.30 -7.90
CA GLY A 215 2.75 12.77 -8.39
C GLY A 215 2.08 13.75 -7.47
N GLN A 216 0.85 14.12 -7.78
CA GLN A 216 0.17 15.17 -7.05
C GLN A 216 -1.35 14.95 -6.96
N PHE A 217 -1.93 15.52 -5.92
CA PHE A 217 -3.35 15.78 -5.79
C PHE A 217 -3.60 17.28 -5.72
N GLU A 218 -4.62 17.73 -6.39
CA GLU A 218 -5.04 19.13 -6.45
C GLU A 218 -6.38 19.32 -5.73
N LEU A 219 -6.54 20.49 -5.14
CA LEU A 219 -7.78 20.89 -4.53
C LEU A 219 -8.86 21.09 -5.60
N ILE A 220 -9.97 20.40 -5.45
CA ILE A 220 -11.18 20.63 -6.25
C ILE A 220 -12.04 21.69 -5.59
N ARG A 221 -12.22 21.59 -4.27
CA ARG A 221 -12.95 22.55 -3.42
C ARG A 221 -12.66 22.27 -1.96
N GLY A 222 -12.83 23.26 -1.13
CA GLY A 222 -12.70 23.05 0.31
C GLY A 222 -12.92 24.31 1.13
N ARG A 223 -12.96 24.10 2.42
CA ARG A 223 -13.05 25.14 3.43
C ARG A 223 -12.24 24.77 4.65
N LEU A 224 -11.83 25.80 5.37
CA LEU A 224 -11.14 25.69 6.65
C LEU A 224 -11.84 26.58 7.68
N ASP A 225 -12.37 25.98 8.73
CA ASP A 225 -12.89 26.70 9.90
C ASP A 225 -11.75 26.84 10.92
N PHE A 226 -11.29 28.07 11.14
CA PHE A 226 -10.17 28.39 12.03
C PHE A 226 -10.46 29.64 12.85
N LEU A 227 -10.30 29.57 14.16
CA LEU A 227 -10.55 30.67 15.12
C LEU A 227 -11.93 31.32 14.92
N ASP A 228 -13.00 30.54 14.88
CA ASP A 228 -14.38 30.96 14.64
C ASP A 228 -14.60 31.73 13.32
N ARG A 229 -13.67 31.58 12.40
CA ARG A 229 -13.76 32.14 11.05
C ARG A 229 -13.72 31.04 10.01
N ARG A 230 -14.55 31.22 8.99
CA ARG A 230 -14.56 30.34 7.82
C ARG A 230 -13.69 30.95 6.71
N PHE A 231 -12.80 30.13 6.19
CA PHE A 231 -11.97 30.42 5.03
C PHE A 231 -12.35 29.47 3.90
N ASP A 232 -12.56 30.00 2.72
CA ASP A 232 -12.71 29.22 1.52
C ASP A 232 -11.35 28.91 0.94
N LEU A 233 -11.09 27.63 0.66
CA LEU A 233 -9.85 27.20 0.03
C LEU A 233 -9.94 27.51 -1.46
N THR A 234 -9.06 28.38 -1.95
CA THR A 234 -9.05 28.86 -3.35
C THR A 234 -8.10 28.10 -4.23
N SER A 235 -7.02 27.58 -3.65
CA SER A 235 -6.08 26.69 -4.31
C SER A 235 -5.43 25.77 -3.30
N GLY A 236 -4.98 24.61 -3.78
CA GLY A 236 -4.26 23.66 -2.95
C GLY A 236 -3.63 22.57 -3.77
N SER A 237 -2.45 22.16 -3.37
CA SER A 237 -1.76 21.01 -3.94
C SER A 237 -1.06 20.21 -2.84
N PHE A 238 -1.04 18.93 -3.04
CA PHE A 238 -0.31 17.95 -2.26
C PHE A 238 0.53 17.14 -3.25
N PHE A 239 1.84 17.12 -3.11
CA PHE A 239 2.68 16.41 -4.04
C PHE A 239 3.80 15.63 -3.34
N LEU A 240 4.18 14.52 -3.95
CA LEU A 240 5.23 13.61 -3.54
C LEU A 240 6.38 13.65 -4.55
N GLN A 241 7.62 13.67 -4.07
CA GLN A 241 8.83 13.74 -4.90
C GLN A 241 9.91 12.79 -4.40
N GLY A 242 9.65 11.50 -4.49
CA GLY A 242 10.66 10.47 -4.20
C GLY A 242 10.54 9.81 -2.83
N ASP A 243 9.88 10.43 -1.89
CA ASP A 243 9.55 9.89 -0.57
C ASP A 243 8.09 10.14 -0.19
N PHE A 244 7.68 9.68 0.99
CA PHE A 244 6.32 9.89 1.51
C PHE A 244 6.18 11.20 2.30
N ASP A 245 7.25 12.00 2.40
CA ASP A 245 7.19 13.33 2.97
C ASP A 245 6.56 14.28 1.94
N ALA A 246 5.33 14.66 2.21
CA ALA A 246 4.53 15.40 1.27
C ALA A 246 4.73 16.90 1.38
N PHE A 247 4.85 17.53 0.24
CA PHE A 247 4.73 18.99 0.15
C PHE A 247 3.27 19.38 0.05
N ILE A 248 2.83 20.24 0.95
CA ILE A 248 1.47 20.78 0.97
C ILE A 248 1.53 22.28 0.73
N ASN A 249 0.70 22.74 -0.17
CA ASN A 249 0.54 24.16 -0.47
C ASN A 249 -0.97 24.45 -0.51
N LEU A 250 -1.44 25.32 0.39
CA LEU A 250 -2.86 25.67 0.49
C LEU A 250 -3.00 27.18 0.59
N THR A 251 -3.93 27.73 -0.18
CA THR A 251 -4.35 29.12 -0.10
C THR A 251 -5.81 29.18 0.34
N ALA A 252 -6.08 29.90 1.41
CA ALA A 252 -7.41 30.11 1.95
C ALA A 252 -7.71 31.60 2.05
N GLN A 253 -8.93 32.01 1.76
CA GLN A 253 -9.36 33.40 1.88
C GLN A 253 -10.69 33.52 2.61
N THR A 254 -10.86 34.63 3.29
CA THR A 254 -12.13 35.03 3.91
C THR A 254 -12.36 36.51 3.71
N ASN A 255 -13.62 36.88 3.53
CA ASN A 255 -14.03 38.27 3.46
C ASN A 255 -14.53 38.74 4.82
N THR A 256 -14.05 39.86 5.29
CA THR A 256 -14.53 40.48 6.52
C THR A 256 -15.76 41.35 6.24
N ASN A 257 -16.58 41.58 7.27
CA ASN A 257 -17.78 42.45 7.16
C ASN A 257 -17.45 43.90 6.78
N GLN A 258 -16.16 44.28 6.78
CA GLN A 258 -15.69 45.61 6.40
C GLN A 258 -15.11 45.67 4.99
N GLY A 259 -15.31 44.62 4.17
CA GLY A 259 -14.85 44.54 2.79
C GLY A 259 -13.36 44.22 2.64
N LEU A 260 -12.68 43.83 3.72
CA LEU A 260 -11.29 43.38 3.66
C LEU A 260 -11.23 41.89 3.35
N THR A 261 -10.37 41.49 2.45
CA THR A 261 -10.05 40.07 2.18
C THR A 261 -8.78 39.67 2.94
N ALA A 262 -8.91 38.68 3.81
CA ALA A 262 -7.77 38.07 4.48
C ALA A 262 -7.35 36.80 3.72
N ILE A 263 -6.07 36.66 3.40
CA ILE A 263 -5.50 35.51 2.70
C ILE A 263 -4.57 34.78 3.68
N CYS A 264 -4.77 33.49 3.85
CA CYS A 264 -3.90 32.61 4.60
C CYS A 264 -3.15 31.69 3.64
N LEU A 265 -1.82 31.67 3.74
CA LEU A 265 -0.97 30.74 3.00
C LEU A 265 -0.44 29.70 3.99
N LEU A 266 -0.69 28.44 3.71
CA LEU A 266 -0.14 27.31 4.46
C LEU A 266 0.82 26.56 3.54
N TYR A 267 2.06 26.43 3.97
CA TYR A 267 3.11 25.73 3.24
C TYR A 267 3.85 24.81 4.19
N THR A 268 4.08 23.56 3.77
CA THR A 268 4.99 22.64 4.46
C THR A 268 6.19 22.37 3.57
N SER A 269 7.39 22.48 4.11
CA SER A 269 8.60 21.91 3.53
C SER A 269 9.01 20.70 4.36
N PRO A 270 9.60 19.68 3.76
CA PRO A 270 10.17 18.56 4.48
C PRO A 270 11.31 18.96 5.38
#